data_acfd125a1c278234bf48a45e9a871488
#
_entry.id   acfd125a1c278234bf48a45e9a871488
#
_cell.length_a   1.000
_cell.length_b   1.000
_cell.length_c   1.000
_cell.angle_alpha   90.00
_cell.angle_beta   90.00
_cell.angle_gamma   90.00
#
_symmetry.space_group_name_H-M   'P 1'
#
loop_
_entity.id
_entity.type
_entity.pdbx_description
1 polymer ?
#
loop_
_entity_poly.entity_id
_entity_poly.type
_entity_poly.pdbx_seq_one_letter_code
_entity_poly.pdbx_strand_id
1 'polypeptide(L)'
;MPLIQFKQLKKFQNQTEAERNLEVVSEIRKKNWFERYRWFMTTDGFLTIGGRDAASNSAVIRKHLDKDDKVFHGDIFGSPFFILKDAENVPDTTMNQIAAATVCFSRAWREGLYGVSAYWVLPDQVKKSAPSGEFLPKGSFTIEGQRNFIKSETLKLAVGIIKLEDNDYVLTCGPPEPIKKNSICYAIIEPNGLEMAECAKKIRIEFLKIFEDITRKINIDEFVRALPAGKSQIKEISLGDLEKEISTDNELE
;
A
#
# COMPACT_ATOMS: atom_id res chain seq x y z
N MET A 1 40.56 21.92 -33.36
CA MET A 1 39.20 21.47 -33.00
C MET A 1 39.17 21.03 -31.57
N PRO A 2 38.30 21.29 -30.83
CA PRO A 2 37.35 22.38 -30.73
C PRO A 2 36.75 22.43 -29.33
N LEU A 3 37.20 23.37 -28.55
CA LEU A 3 36.55 23.74 -27.26
C LEU A 3 35.09 24.25 -27.46
N ILE A 4 34.77 24.71 -28.67
CA ILE A 4 33.44 25.25 -28.99
C ILE A 4 32.40 24.12 -29.14
N GLN A 5 32.76 23.00 -29.73
CA GLN A 5 31.85 21.83 -29.89
C GLN A 5 31.56 21.17 -28.54
N PHE A 6 32.55 21.11 -27.61
CA PHE A 6 32.35 20.55 -26.29
C PHE A 6 31.42 21.43 -25.42
N LYS A 7 31.51 22.76 -25.55
CA LYS A 7 30.61 23.67 -24.86
C LYS A 7 29.18 23.63 -25.40
N GLN A 8 29.02 23.46 -26.73
CA GLN A 8 27.70 23.31 -27.35
C GLN A 8 27.04 21.96 -26.95
N LEU A 9 27.79 20.85 -26.96
CA LEU A 9 27.29 19.55 -26.51
C LEU A 9 26.87 19.55 -25.03
N LYS A 10 27.65 20.17 -24.12
CA LYS A 10 27.25 20.33 -22.73
C LYS A 10 26.03 21.22 -22.55
N LYS A 11 25.88 22.27 -23.36
CA LYS A 11 24.71 23.15 -23.33
C LYS A 11 23.46 22.43 -23.84
N PHE A 12 23.60 21.56 -24.85
CA PHE A 12 22.53 20.70 -25.37
C PHE A 12 22.13 19.59 -24.37
N GLN A 13 23.10 18.97 -23.69
CA GLN A 13 22.83 17.98 -22.65
C GLN A 13 22.16 18.62 -21.44
N ASN A 14 22.59 19.82 -21.00
CA ASN A 14 21.98 20.53 -19.88
C ASN A 14 20.57 21.08 -20.21
N GLN A 15 20.29 21.45 -21.47
CA GLN A 15 18.94 21.83 -21.90
C GLN A 15 18.00 20.62 -21.91
N THR A 16 18.45 19.47 -22.42
CA THR A 16 17.65 18.23 -22.44
C THR A 16 17.38 17.72 -21.03
N GLU A 17 18.31 17.90 -20.09
CA GLU A 17 18.15 17.52 -18.69
C GLU A 17 17.22 18.50 -17.94
N ALA A 18 17.30 19.78 -18.24
CA ALA A 18 16.39 20.80 -17.71
C ALA A 18 14.97 20.66 -18.28
N GLU A 19 14.82 20.34 -19.57
CA GLU A 19 13.54 20.06 -20.21
C GLU A 19 12.93 18.76 -19.66
N ARG A 20 13.71 17.69 -19.46
CA ARG A 20 13.26 16.44 -18.79
C ARG A 20 12.85 16.69 -17.35
N ASN A 21 13.55 17.55 -16.62
CA ASN A 21 13.18 17.93 -15.25
C ASN A 21 11.94 18.84 -15.22
N LEU A 22 11.72 19.67 -16.24
CA LEU A 22 10.50 20.46 -16.39
C LEU A 22 9.29 19.60 -16.76
N GLU A 23 9.44 18.60 -17.64
CA GLU A 23 8.40 17.63 -17.94
C GLU A 23 8.04 16.80 -16.70
N VAL A 24 9.01 16.35 -15.92
CA VAL A 24 8.78 15.64 -14.65
C VAL A 24 8.08 16.53 -13.61
N VAL A 25 8.34 17.84 -13.60
CA VAL A 25 7.68 18.80 -12.70
C VAL A 25 6.26 19.15 -13.17
N SER A 26 5.97 19.06 -14.49
CA SER A 26 4.65 19.38 -15.04
C SER A 26 3.57 18.30 -14.81
N GLU A 27 3.97 17.09 -14.43
CA GLU A 27 3.06 15.96 -14.17
C GLU A 27 2.93 15.61 -12.67
N ILE A 28 2.84 16.62 -11.78
CA ILE A 28 2.42 16.35 -10.40
C ILE A 28 0.90 16.08 -10.41
N ARG A 29 0.51 14.81 -10.59
CA ARG A 29 -0.88 14.43 -10.50
C ARG A 29 -1.46 14.78 -9.13
N LYS A 30 -2.73 15.13 -9.09
CA LYS A 30 -3.46 15.32 -7.84
C LYS A 30 -3.67 13.95 -7.17
N LYS A 31 -2.95 13.70 -6.07
CA LYS A 31 -3.10 12.46 -5.31
C LYS A 31 -4.49 12.36 -4.70
N ASN A 32 -5.07 11.17 -4.75
CA ASN A 32 -6.29 10.87 -4.02
C ASN A 32 -6.05 11.00 -2.50
N TRP A 33 -7.08 11.38 -1.76
CA TRP A 33 -6.97 11.65 -0.33
C TRP A 33 -6.47 10.44 0.48
N PHE A 34 -6.77 9.20 0.02
CA PHE A 34 -6.40 7.97 0.69
C PHE A 34 -4.93 7.54 0.46
N GLU A 35 -4.26 8.01 -0.57
CA GLU A 35 -2.90 7.59 -0.92
C GLU A 35 -1.83 7.97 0.12
N ARG A 36 -2.14 8.90 1.00
CA ARG A 36 -1.28 9.22 2.16
C ARG A 36 -1.25 8.11 3.22
N TYR A 37 -2.25 7.22 3.21
CA TYR A 37 -2.40 6.08 4.11
C TYR A 37 -1.87 4.81 3.46
N ARG A 38 -1.91 3.68 4.16
CA ARG A 38 -1.91 2.36 3.54
C ARG A 38 -3.27 2.18 2.90
N TRP A 39 -3.30 1.67 1.70
CA TRP A 39 -4.56 1.46 1.01
C TRP A 39 -4.45 0.35 -0.01
N PHE A 40 -5.54 -0.28 -0.32
CA PHE A 40 -5.72 -1.16 -1.47
C PHE A 40 -7.22 -1.32 -1.76
N MET A 41 -7.53 -1.70 -3.00
CA MET A 41 -8.87 -2.16 -3.37
C MET A 41 -8.93 -3.66 -3.17
N THR A 42 -9.96 -4.18 -2.50
CA THR A 42 -10.15 -5.62 -2.34
C THR A 42 -10.50 -6.28 -3.68
N THR A 43 -10.50 -7.60 -3.75
CA THR A 43 -10.91 -8.31 -4.98
C THR A 43 -12.36 -8.02 -5.37
N ASP A 44 -13.18 -7.63 -4.42
CA ASP A 44 -14.61 -7.31 -4.61
C ASP A 44 -14.85 -5.80 -4.81
N GLY A 45 -13.78 -4.99 -4.95
CA GLY A 45 -13.84 -3.58 -5.29
C GLY A 45 -14.04 -2.61 -4.12
N PHE A 46 -13.90 -3.05 -2.88
CA PHE A 46 -14.01 -2.18 -1.70
C PHE A 46 -12.70 -1.47 -1.40
N LEU A 47 -12.77 -0.15 -1.17
CA LEU A 47 -11.62 0.62 -0.70
C LEU A 47 -11.30 0.31 0.77
N THR A 48 -10.04 -0.01 1.03
CA THR A 48 -9.52 -0.24 2.37
C THR A 48 -8.38 0.73 2.65
N ILE A 49 -8.44 1.42 3.79
CA ILE A 49 -7.40 2.36 4.23
C ILE A 49 -6.91 2.03 5.64
N GLY A 50 -5.61 2.20 5.87
CA GLY A 50 -4.99 1.91 7.17
C GLY A 50 -3.91 2.91 7.55
N GLY A 51 -3.67 3.05 8.85
CA GLY A 51 -2.61 3.90 9.36
C GLY A 51 -1.21 3.34 9.11
N ARG A 52 -0.23 4.22 8.99
CA ARG A 52 1.20 3.88 8.89
C ARG A 52 1.95 4.04 10.22
N ASP A 53 1.44 4.94 11.05
CA ASP A 53 1.99 5.36 12.34
C ASP A 53 0.87 5.88 13.26
N ALA A 54 1.20 6.25 14.49
CA ALA A 54 0.23 6.75 15.47
C ALA A 54 -0.56 7.99 14.99
N ALA A 55 0.07 8.89 14.23
CA ALA A 55 -0.58 10.09 13.72
C ALA A 55 -1.59 9.75 12.62
N SER A 56 -1.20 8.91 11.67
CA SER A 56 -2.07 8.46 10.59
C SER A 56 -3.17 7.51 11.09
N ASN A 57 -2.93 6.64 12.07
CA ASN A 57 -3.96 5.87 12.75
C ASN A 57 -5.04 6.79 13.35
N SER A 58 -4.59 7.84 14.07
CA SER A 58 -5.52 8.84 14.62
C SER A 58 -6.30 9.55 13.51
N ALA A 59 -5.64 9.90 12.40
CA ALA A 59 -6.29 10.59 11.30
C ALA A 59 -7.32 9.71 10.59
N VAL A 60 -6.99 8.43 10.33
CA VAL A 60 -7.91 7.44 9.74
C VAL A 60 -9.20 7.35 10.56
N ILE A 61 -9.11 7.14 11.88
CA ILE A 61 -10.29 6.98 12.74
C ILE A 61 -11.04 8.30 12.94
N ARG A 62 -10.33 9.44 13.08
CA ARG A 62 -11.01 10.70 13.42
C ARG A 62 -11.62 11.42 12.23
N LYS A 63 -11.06 11.23 11.02
CA LYS A 63 -11.42 12.01 9.84
C LYS A 63 -12.14 11.21 8.76
N HIS A 64 -11.96 9.89 8.74
CA HIS A 64 -12.39 9.06 7.61
C HIS A 64 -13.25 7.86 8.02
N LEU A 65 -13.53 7.69 9.31
CA LEU A 65 -14.43 6.64 9.78
C LEU A 65 -15.87 7.15 9.72
N ASP A 66 -16.68 6.52 8.87
CA ASP A 66 -18.10 6.78 8.69
C ASP A 66 -18.94 5.65 9.33
N LYS A 67 -20.26 5.88 9.45
CA LYS A 67 -21.16 4.97 10.16
C LYS A 67 -21.34 3.60 9.49
N ASP A 68 -21.15 3.55 8.16
CA ASP A 68 -21.37 2.35 7.34
C ASP A 68 -20.06 1.56 7.10
N ASP A 69 -18.98 1.98 7.75
CA ASP A 69 -17.67 1.33 7.68
C ASP A 69 -17.53 0.15 8.65
N LYS A 70 -16.47 -0.63 8.49
CA LYS A 70 -15.96 -1.58 9.50
C LYS A 70 -14.52 -1.26 9.86
N VAL A 71 -14.19 -1.39 11.14
CA VAL A 71 -12.85 -1.11 11.66
C VAL A 71 -12.15 -2.42 12.01
N PHE A 72 -10.94 -2.60 11.48
CA PHE A 72 -10.10 -3.76 11.74
C PHE A 72 -8.91 -3.39 12.61
N HIS A 73 -8.52 -4.31 13.50
CA HIS A 73 -7.30 -4.22 14.29
C HIS A 73 -6.75 -5.62 14.56
N GLY A 74 -5.44 -5.77 14.65
CA GLY A 74 -4.80 -7.04 15.00
C GLY A 74 -4.86 -7.29 16.51
N ASP A 75 -5.02 -8.53 16.89
CA ASP A 75 -4.94 -8.95 18.30
C ASP A 75 -3.48 -9.05 18.76
N ILE A 76 -2.76 -7.97 18.50
CA ILE A 76 -1.34 -7.79 18.83
C ILE A 76 -1.05 -6.31 19.06
N PHE A 77 -0.19 -6.02 20.02
CA PHE A 77 0.26 -4.65 20.26
C PHE A 77 1.02 -4.11 19.05
N GLY A 78 0.78 -2.84 18.70
CA GLY A 78 1.43 -2.18 17.54
C GLY A 78 0.79 -2.54 16.21
N SER A 79 -0.45 -3.01 16.20
CA SER A 79 -1.24 -3.15 14.98
C SER A 79 -1.76 -1.79 14.50
N PRO A 80 -1.85 -1.55 13.19
CA PRO A 80 -2.58 -0.42 12.65
C PRO A 80 -4.09 -0.63 12.76
N PHE A 81 -4.84 0.46 12.70
CA PHE A 81 -6.25 0.43 12.37
C PHE A 81 -6.42 0.42 10.85
N PHE A 82 -7.24 -0.50 10.34
CA PHE A 82 -7.75 -0.45 8.99
C PHE A 82 -9.25 -0.18 8.99
N ILE A 83 -9.72 0.58 8.00
CA ILE A 83 -11.13 0.84 7.75
C ILE A 83 -11.49 0.24 6.40
N LEU A 84 -12.56 -0.52 6.37
CA LEU A 84 -13.26 -0.91 5.17
C LEU A 84 -14.35 0.11 4.91
N LYS A 85 -14.28 0.79 3.78
CA LYS A 85 -15.25 1.82 3.40
C LYS A 85 -16.51 1.20 2.82
N ASP A 86 -17.66 1.80 3.15
CA ASP A 86 -18.98 1.43 2.62
C ASP A 86 -19.27 -0.08 2.75
N ALA A 87 -19.11 -0.59 3.99
CA ALA A 87 -19.06 -2.02 4.31
C ALA A 87 -20.44 -2.70 4.40
N GLU A 88 -21.32 -2.41 3.44
CA GLU A 88 -22.60 -3.07 3.30
C GLU A 88 -22.47 -4.35 2.46
N ASN A 89 -23.07 -5.46 2.91
CA ASN A 89 -23.06 -6.78 2.22
C ASN A 89 -21.67 -7.27 1.78
N VAL A 90 -20.68 -7.17 2.66
CA VAL A 90 -19.29 -7.50 2.38
C VAL A 90 -19.05 -9.01 2.35
N PRO A 91 -18.46 -9.56 1.27
CA PRO A 91 -18.07 -10.97 1.21
C PRO A 91 -16.99 -11.33 2.24
N ASP A 92 -16.97 -12.59 2.68
CA ASP A 92 -15.95 -13.10 3.60
C ASP A 92 -14.54 -13.01 3.00
N THR A 93 -14.40 -13.10 1.69
CA THR A 93 -13.12 -12.91 0.97
C THR A 93 -12.53 -11.54 1.25
N THR A 94 -13.32 -10.47 1.12
CA THR A 94 -12.93 -9.11 1.46
C THR A 94 -12.54 -8.99 2.94
N MET A 95 -13.34 -9.53 3.86
CA MET A 95 -13.06 -9.50 5.29
C MET A 95 -11.73 -10.18 5.64
N ASN A 96 -11.46 -11.34 5.03
CA ASN A 96 -10.21 -12.08 5.20
C ASN A 96 -8.99 -11.32 4.64
N GLN A 97 -9.13 -10.66 3.48
CA GLN A 97 -8.08 -9.83 2.90
C GLN A 97 -7.68 -8.68 3.83
N ILE A 98 -8.66 -7.99 4.41
CA ILE A 98 -8.36 -6.87 5.32
C ILE A 98 -7.75 -7.38 6.63
N ALA A 99 -8.25 -8.49 7.17
CA ALA A 99 -7.67 -9.13 8.35
C ALA A 99 -6.20 -9.50 8.12
N ALA A 100 -5.88 -10.13 6.97
CA ALA A 100 -4.52 -10.46 6.57
C ALA A 100 -3.63 -9.21 6.45
N ALA A 101 -4.09 -8.15 5.78
CA ALA A 101 -3.37 -6.89 5.70
C ALA A 101 -3.10 -6.30 7.09
N THR A 102 -4.12 -6.28 7.96
CA THR A 102 -4.01 -5.72 9.31
C THR A 102 -2.93 -6.42 10.14
N VAL A 103 -2.88 -7.76 10.05
CA VAL A 103 -1.83 -8.56 10.71
C VAL A 103 -0.46 -8.32 10.07
N CYS A 104 -0.37 -8.34 8.73
CA CYS A 104 0.89 -8.15 8.02
C CYS A 104 1.51 -6.76 8.27
N PHE A 105 0.72 -5.71 8.39
CA PHE A 105 1.24 -4.37 8.69
C PHE A 105 1.45 -4.09 10.19
N SER A 106 1.31 -5.10 11.03
CA SER A 106 1.54 -5.03 12.47
C SER A 106 2.96 -5.46 12.87
N ARG A 107 3.20 -5.49 14.16
CA ARG A 107 4.42 -6.07 14.75
C ARG A 107 4.65 -7.54 14.34
N ALA A 108 3.59 -8.28 13.97
CA ALA A 108 3.69 -9.67 13.53
C ALA A 108 4.66 -9.84 12.34
N TRP A 109 4.64 -8.92 11.37
CA TRP A 109 5.60 -8.94 10.26
C TRP A 109 7.04 -8.80 10.70
N ARG A 110 7.31 -7.78 11.51
CA ARG A 110 8.67 -7.47 11.98
C ARG A 110 9.29 -8.61 12.76
N GLU A 111 8.49 -9.35 13.51
CA GLU A 111 8.92 -10.44 14.40
C GLU A 111 8.67 -11.83 13.81
N GLY A 112 8.08 -11.92 12.62
CA GLY A 112 7.78 -13.20 11.97
C GLY A 112 6.76 -14.05 12.76
N LEU A 113 5.76 -13.42 13.39
CA LEU A 113 4.77 -14.10 14.23
C LEU A 113 3.58 -14.56 13.38
N TYR A 114 3.53 -15.84 13.09
CA TYR A 114 2.41 -16.47 12.40
C TYR A 114 1.25 -16.80 13.34
N GLY A 115 0.04 -16.94 12.79
CA GLY A 115 -1.14 -17.34 13.56
C GLY A 115 -1.76 -16.23 14.41
N VAL A 116 -1.35 -14.97 14.22
CA VAL A 116 -1.97 -13.81 14.86
C VAL A 116 -3.34 -13.59 14.22
N SER A 117 -4.36 -13.34 15.05
CA SER A 117 -5.70 -12.98 14.58
C SER A 117 -5.85 -11.49 14.42
N ALA A 118 -6.67 -11.08 13.47
CA ALA A 118 -7.28 -9.76 13.47
C ALA A 118 -8.72 -9.86 13.97
N TYR A 119 -9.33 -8.74 14.29
CA TYR A 119 -10.76 -8.66 14.56
C TYR A 119 -11.32 -7.39 13.91
N TRP A 120 -12.63 -7.41 13.68
CA TRP A 120 -13.34 -6.23 13.25
C TRP A 120 -14.43 -5.85 14.24
N VAL A 121 -14.77 -4.56 14.23
CA VAL A 121 -15.81 -3.94 15.06
C VAL A 121 -16.56 -2.89 14.23
N LEU A 122 -17.71 -2.49 14.73
CA LEU A 122 -18.48 -1.38 14.19
C LEU A 122 -17.90 -0.03 14.66
N PRO A 123 -18.15 1.07 13.92
CA PRO A 123 -17.62 2.39 14.23
C PRO A 123 -17.99 2.90 15.63
N ASP A 124 -19.20 2.61 16.10
CA ASP A 124 -19.70 3.01 17.42
C ASP A 124 -18.98 2.34 18.60
N GLN A 125 -18.31 1.21 18.33
CA GLN A 125 -17.48 0.50 19.31
C GLN A 125 -16.10 1.14 19.51
N VAL A 126 -15.68 2.04 18.61
CA VAL A 126 -14.35 2.70 18.64
C VAL A 126 -14.45 4.02 19.41
N LYS A 127 -13.97 4.03 20.65
CA LYS A 127 -14.00 5.22 21.51
C LYS A 127 -12.72 6.04 21.37
N LYS A 128 -12.90 7.36 21.26
CA LYS A 128 -11.81 8.35 21.09
C LYS A 128 -11.27 8.86 22.44
N SER A 129 -11.84 8.39 23.55
CA SER A 129 -11.46 8.73 24.94
C SER A 129 -11.06 7.47 25.70
N ALA A 130 -10.16 7.64 26.65
CA ALA A 130 -9.89 6.58 27.62
C ALA A 130 -11.09 6.37 28.57
N PRO A 131 -11.26 5.16 29.12
CA PRO A 131 -12.11 4.96 30.26
C PRO A 131 -11.72 5.89 31.40
N SER A 132 -12.67 6.16 32.31
CA SER A 132 -12.43 7.07 33.45
C SER A 132 -11.22 6.62 34.27
N GLY A 133 -10.23 7.50 34.41
CA GLY A 133 -9.01 7.25 35.18
C GLY A 133 -7.84 6.62 34.40
N GLU A 134 -7.99 6.34 33.12
CA GLU A 134 -6.91 5.77 32.29
C GLU A 134 -6.32 6.80 31.32
N PHE A 135 -5.03 6.61 30.97
CA PHE A 135 -4.34 7.38 29.95
C PHE A 135 -4.36 6.66 28.61
N LEU A 136 -4.83 7.33 27.56
CA LEU A 136 -4.82 6.79 26.20
C LEU A 136 -3.66 7.40 25.40
N PRO A 137 -2.65 6.62 25.00
CA PRO A 137 -1.56 7.11 24.17
C PRO A 137 -2.04 7.73 22.87
N LYS A 138 -1.27 8.67 22.32
CA LYS A 138 -1.59 9.30 21.03
C LYS A 138 -1.72 8.26 19.92
N GLY A 139 -2.83 8.30 19.18
CA GLY A 139 -3.11 7.35 18.10
C GLY A 139 -3.72 6.02 18.53
N SER A 140 -3.94 5.83 19.84
CA SER A 140 -4.68 4.71 20.40
C SER A 140 -6.16 5.05 20.55
N PHE A 141 -6.99 4.00 20.58
CA PHE A 141 -8.43 4.07 20.77
C PHE A 141 -8.86 2.90 21.66
N THR A 142 -9.90 3.10 22.43
CA THR A 142 -10.51 2.02 23.19
C THR A 142 -11.58 1.35 22.33
N ILE A 143 -11.62 0.02 22.37
CA ILE A 143 -12.63 -0.77 21.67
C ILE A 143 -13.55 -1.41 22.73
N GLU A 144 -14.83 -1.06 22.64
CA GLU A 144 -15.87 -1.55 23.54
C GLU A 144 -16.75 -2.59 22.85
N GLY A 145 -17.29 -3.52 23.64
CA GLY A 145 -18.19 -4.55 23.14
C GLY A 145 -17.52 -5.76 22.48
N GLN A 146 -18.31 -6.49 21.69
CA GLN A 146 -17.89 -7.75 21.10
C GLN A 146 -16.94 -7.51 19.91
N ARG A 147 -15.86 -8.30 19.85
CA ARG A 147 -14.91 -8.35 18.74
C ARG A 147 -15.19 -9.56 17.87
N ASN A 148 -15.18 -9.37 16.57
CA ASN A 148 -15.39 -10.44 15.58
C ASN A 148 -14.04 -10.88 15.04
N PHE A 149 -13.50 -11.98 15.57
CA PHE A 149 -12.16 -12.44 15.23
C PHE A 149 -12.10 -13.15 13.88
N ILE A 150 -11.02 -12.87 13.14
CA ILE A 150 -10.64 -13.53 11.90
C ILE A 150 -9.19 -13.98 12.04
N LYS A 151 -8.93 -15.29 11.86
CA LYS A 151 -7.59 -15.85 11.94
C LYS A 151 -6.82 -15.58 10.65
N SER A 152 -5.63 -15.04 10.77
CA SER A 152 -4.69 -14.91 9.64
C SER A 152 -3.63 -15.99 9.72
N GLU A 153 -3.59 -16.87 8.72
CA GLU A 153 -2.68 -18.01 8.72
C GLU A 153 -1.33 -17.70 8.08
N THR A 154 -1.27 -16.68 7.25
CA THR A 154 -0.07 -16.35 6.46
C THR A 154 0.37 -14.91 6.66
N LEU A 155 1.69 -14.70 6.60
CA LEU A 155 2.29 -13.38 6.51
C LEU A 155 2.81 -13.17 5.08
N LYS A 156 1.92 -12.76 4.18
CA LYS A 156 2.23 -12.46 2.78
C LYS A 156 1.60 -11.15 2.37
N LEU A 157 2.37 -10.33 1.67
CA LEU A 157 1.91 -9.13 1.01
C LEU A 157 2.38 -9.12 -0.45
N ALA A 158 1.76 -8.31 -1.25
CA ALA A 158 2.25 -7.94 -2.57
C ALA A 158 2.39 -6.43 -2.65
N VAL A 159 3.45 -5.98 -3.30
CA VAL A 159 3.65 -4.59 -3.74
C VAL A 159 3.34 -4.56 -5.21
N GLY A 160 2.46 -3.66 -5.66
CA GLY A 160 2.05 -3.60 -7.06
C GLY A 160 1.88 -2.18 -7.57
N ILE A 161 2.04 -2.00 -8.89
CA ILE A 161 1.72 -0.78 -9.59
C ILE A 161 0.29 -0.90 -10.10
N ILE A 162 -0.59 -0.04 -9.59
CA ILE A 162 -2.01 0.01 -9.91
C ILE A 162 -2.25 1.12 -10.94
N LYS A 163 -3.04 0.84 -11.98
CA LYS A 163 -3.52 1.84 -12.92
C LYS A 163 -4.77 2.51 -12.35
N LEU A 164 -4.79 3.84 -12.31
CA LEU A 164 -5.96 4.64 -11.94
C LEU A 164 -6.75 5.07 -13.17
N GLU A 165 -7.95 5.63 -12.95
CA GLU A 165 -8.89 6.02 -14.01
C GLU A 165 -8.30 7.01 -15.04
N ASP A 166 -7.46 7.96 -14.60
CA ASP A 166 -6.86 9.00 -15.47
C ASP A 166 -5.57 8.54 -16.18
N ASN A 167 -5.37 7.23 -16.41
CA ASN A 167 -4.12 6.64 -16.89
C ASN A 167 -2.90 6.95 -16.00
N ASP A 168 -3.11 7.36 -14.79
CA ASP A 168 -2.08 7.49 -13.77
C ASP A 168 -1.74 6.14 -13.15
N TYR A 169 -0.52 6.04 -12.65
CA TYR A 169 -0.02 4.82 -12.02
C TYR A 169 0.46 5.11 -10.61
N VAL A 170 0.08 4.24 -9.67
CA VAL A 170 0.43 4.39 -8.25
C VAL A 170 0.95 3.08 -7.68
N LEU A 171 1.87 3.19 -6.73
CA LEU A 171 2.35 2.06 -5.98
C LEU A 171 1.50 1.85 -4.73
N THR A 172 1.08 0.61 -4.50
CA THR A 172 0.44 0.22 -3.25
C THR A 172 0.93 -1.13 -2.76
N CYS A 173 0.55 -1.50 -1.54
CA CYS A 173 0.89 -2.78 -0.94
C CYS A 173 -0.32 -3.30 -0.14
N GLY A 174 -0.65 -4.55 -0.35
CA GLY A 174 -1.78 -5.23 0.27
C GLY A 174 -1.66 -6.75 0.17
N PRO A 175 -2.71 -7.50 0.50
CA PRO A 175 -2.75 -8.95 0.30
C PRO A 175 -2.49 -9.33 -1.16
N PRO A 176 -1.93 -10.53 -1.42
CA PRO A 176 -1.54 -10.93 -2.77
C PRO A 176 -2.66 -10.88 -3.79
N GLU A 177 -3.83 -11.44 -3.48
CA GLU A 177 -4.94 -11.60 -4.42
C GLU A 177 -5.46 -10.26 -4.96
N PRO A 178 -5.83 -9.27 -4.11
CA PRO A 178 -6.28 -7.97 -4.61
C PRO A 178 -5.19 -7.21 -5.36
N ILE A 179 -3.93 -7.31 -4.94
CA ILE A 179 -2.84 -6.63 -5.65
C ILE A 179 -2.60 -7.27 -7.02
N LYS A 180 -2.58 -8.61 -7.13
CA LYS A 180 -2.48 -9.32 -8.42
C LYS A 180 -3.57 -8.88 -9.39
N LYS A 181 -4.83 -8.88 -8.92
CA LYS A 181 -6.00 -8.53 -9.72
C LYS A 181 -5.95 -7.11 -10.26
N ASN A 182 -5.53 -6.14 -9.43
CA ASN A 182 -5.67 -4.71 -9.73
C ASN A 182 -4.36 -4.06 -10.23
N SER A 183 -3.27 -4.82 -10.42
CA SER A 183 -1.98 -4.26 -10.83
C SER A 183 -1.58 -4.65 -12.25
N ILE A 184 -0.67 -3.85 -12.84
CA ILE A 184 0.04 -4.19 -14.08
C ILE A 184 1.24 -5.11 -13.80
N CYS A 185 1.92 -4.91 -12.66
CA CYS A 185 2.96 -5.80 -12.16
C CYS A 185 2.97 -5.79 -10.64
N TYR A 186 3.47 -6.88 -10.05
CA TYR A 186 3.56 -7.02 -8.60
C TYR A 186 4.79 -7.81 -8.16
N ALA A 187 5.16 -7.63 -6.89
CA ALA A 187 6.16 -8.43 -6.20
C ALA A 187 5.55 -9.01 -4.92
N ILE A 188 5.57 -10.33 -4.75
CA ILE A 188 5.17 -10.99 -3.50
C ILE A 188 6.32 -10.93 -2.51
N ILE A 189 6.02 -10.53 -1.29
CA ILE A 189 6.96 -10.45 -0.19
C ILE A 189 6.48 -11.23 1.03
N GLU A 190 7.44 -11.74 1.80
CA GLU A 190 7.25 -12.41 3.09
C GLU A 190 8.20 -11.80 4.13
N PRO A 191 7.95 -11.99 5.45
CA PRO A 191 8.85 -11.52 6.49
C PRO A 191 10.27 -12.05 6.36
N ASN A 192 11.23 -11.35 7.01
CA ASN A 192 12.65 -11.64 7.03
C ASN A 192 13.38 -11.33 5.71
N GLY A 193 14.69 -11.42 5.70
CA GLY A 193 15.53 -11.17 4.52
C GLY A 193 16.15 -9.78 4.50
N LEU A 194 15.78 -8.94 3.52
CA LEU A 194 16.40 -7.64 3.27
C LEU A 194 15.82 -6.54 4.17
N GLU A 195 16.66 -5.58 4.50
CA GLU A 195 16.21 -4.33 5.09
C GLU A 195 15.25 -3.61 4.14
N MET A 196 14.30 -2.85 4.69
CA MET A 196 13.20 -2.22 3.95
C MET A 196 13.68 -1.39 2.74
N ALA A 197 14.72 -0.58 2.91
CA ALA A 197 15.26 0.24 1.82
C ALA A 197 15.93 -0.60 0.71
N GLU A 198 16.58 -1.70 1.07
CA GLU A 198 17.21 -2.63 0.12
C GLU A 198 16.14 -3.42 -0.65
N CYS A 199 15.12 -3.91 0.05
CA CYS A 199 13.96 -4.58 -0.55
C CYS A 199 13.25 -3.66 -1.56
N ALA A 200 12.98 -2.41 -1.17
CA ALA A 200 12.38 -1.39 -2.03
C ALA A 200 13.20 -1.14 -3.31
N LYS A 201 14.53 -0.99 -3.18
CA LYS A 201 15.43 -0.82 -4.33
C LYS A 201 15.39 -2.02 -5.28
N LYS A 202 15.41 -3.25 -4.75
CA LYS A 202 15.33 -4.46 -5.57
C LYS A 202 14.00 -4.57 -6.31
N ILE A 203 12.89 -4.35 -5.64
CA ILE A 203 11.56 -4.37 -6.30
C ILE A 203 11.53 -3.32 -7.42
N ARG A 204 11.97 -2.08 -7.14
CA ARG A 204 11.99 -1.02 -8.14
C ARG A 204 12.87 -1.36 -9.35
N ILE A 205 14.04 -1.97 -9.16
CA ILE A 205 14.91 -2.40 -10.26
C ILE A 205 14.22 -3.44 -11.14
N GLU A 206 13.53 -4.40 -10.55
CA GLU A 206 12.81 -5.41 -11.33
C GLU A 206 11.60 -4.82 -12.07
N PHE A 207 10.86 -3.90 -11.44
CA PHE A 207 9.75 -3.20 -12.10
C PHE A 207 10.23 -2.31 -13.25
N LEU A 208 11.42 -1.68 -13.13
CA LEU A 208 12.04 -0.92 -14.24
C LEU A 208 12.35 -1.79 -15.45
N LYS A 209 12.64 -3.07 -15.27
CA LYS A 209 12.88 -4.00 -16.40
C LYS A 209 11.59 -4.36 -17.14
N ILE A 210 10.44 -4.29 -16.45
CA ILE A 210 9.13 -4.68 -17.01
C ILE A 210 8.41 -3.44 -17.57
N PHE A 211 8.36 -2.35 -16.80
CA PHE A 211 7.67 -1.09 -17.12
C PHE A 211 8.54 0.12 -16.80
N GLU A 212 9.55 0.39 -17.67
CA GLU A 212 10.55 1.43 -17.40
C GLU A 212 9.93 2.81 -17.25
N ASP A 213 9.14 3.27 -18.22
CA ASP A 213 8.59 4.64 -18.25
C ASP A 213 7.64 4.92 -17.08
N ILE A 214 6.81 3.93 -16.72
CA ILE A 214 5.89 4.03 -15.60
C ILE A 214 6.66 4.05 -14.27
N THR A 215 7.59 3.11 -14.10
CA THR A 215 8.33 2.95 -12.84
C THR A 215 9.29 4.12 -12.60
N ARG A 216 9.82 4.77 -13.63
CA ARG A 216 10.66 5.99 -13.50
C ARG A 216 9.90 7.13 -12.83
N LYS A 217 8.59 7.27 -13.08
CA LYS A 217 7.73 8.31 -12.49
C LYS A 217 7.44 8.08 -11.00
N ILE A 218 7.62 6.85 -10.49
CA ILE A 218 7.40 6.49 -9.09
C ILE A 218 8.70 6.65 -8.30
N ASN A 219 8.68 7.54 -7.29
CA ASN A 219 9.86 7.80 -6.46
C ASN A 219 10.21 6.57 -5.61
N ILE A 220 11.52 6.36 -5.34
CA ILE A 220 11.99 5.28 -4.46
C ILE A 220 11.38 5.35 -3.06
N ASP A 221 11.10 6.56 -2.56
CA ASP A 221 10.47 6.76 -1.25
C ASP A 221 9.04 6.19 -1.20
N GLU A 222 8.33 6.13 -2.33
CA GLU A 222 7.01 5.50 -2.41
C GLU A 222 7.14 3.97 -2.25
N PHE A 223 8.16 3.35 -2.83
CA PHE A 223 8.48 1.93 -2.61
C PHE A 223 8.80 1.64 -1.14
N VAL A 224 9.66 2.45 -0.52
CA VAL A 224 9.99 2.30 0.91
C VAL A 224 8.75 2.45 1.78
N ARG A 225 7.91 3.44 1.50
CA ARG A 225 6.68 3.73 2.26
C ARG A 225 5.59 2.67 2.07
N ALA A 226 5.55 1.97 0.94
CA ALA A 226 4.59 0.91 0.69
C ALA A 226 4.85 -0.32 1.57
N LEU A 227 6.12 -0.65 1.82
CA LEU A 227 6.52 -1.85 2.54
C LEU A 227 6.06 -1.86 4.01
N PRO A 228 5.84 -3.05 4.59
CA PRO A 228 5.63 -3.20 6.02
C PRO A 228 6.92 -2.87 6.79
N ALA A 229 6.77 -2.47 8.06
CA ALA A 229 7.91 -2.21 8.93
C ALA A 229 8.64 -3.51 9.26
N GLY A 230 9.95 -3.57 8.98
CA GLY A 230 10.80 -4.74 9.21
C GLY A 230 11.42 -5.26 7.92
N LYS A 231 12.09 -6.41 8.04
CA LYS A 231 12.75 -7.07 6.92
C LYS A 231 11.75 -7.80 6.04
N SER A 232 12.03 -7.86 4.75
CA SER A 232 11.21 -8.57 3.77
C SER A 232 12.05 -9.32 2.77
N GLN A 233 11.61 -10.52 2.36
CA GLN A 233 12.18 -11.27 1.26
C GLN A 233 11.23 -11.26 0.07
N ILE A 234 11.76 -11.03 -1.12
CA ILE A 234 11.00 -11.09 -2.37
C ILE A 234 10.89 -12.56 -2.78
N LYS A 235 9.68 -13.05 -2.99
CA LYS A 235 9.40 -14.44 -3.39
C LYS A 235 9.11 -14.59 -4.87
N GLU A 236 8.41 -13.61 -5.43
CA GLU A 236 7.93 -13.65 -6.80
C GLU A 236 7.84 -12.23 -7.35
N ILE A 237 8.12 -12.06 -8.63
CA ILE A 237 7.83 -10.83 -9.38
C ILE A 237 7.18 -11.26 -10.69
N SER A 238 6.05 -10.66 -11.02
CA SER A 238 5.23 -11.09 -12.17
C SER A 238 4.36 -9.95 -12.70
N LEU A 239 3.78 -10.18 -13.89
CA LEU A 239 2.72 -9.34 -14.44
C LEU A 239 1.43 -9.53 -13.64
N GLY A 240 0.71 -8.45 -13.42
CA GLY A 240 -0.63 -8.46 -12.83
C GLY A 240 -1.69 -8.89 -13.85
N ASP A 241 -2.89 -9.15 -13.34
CA ASP A 241 -3.98 -9.63 -14.20
C ASP A 241 -4.49 -8.52 -15.12
N LEU A 242 -4.45 -7.26 -14.67
CA LEU A 242 -4.84 -6.10 -15.46
C LEU A 242 -4.03 -5.98 -16.78
N GLU A 243 -2.73 -6.30 -16.75
CA GLU A 243 -1.88 -6.26 -17.95
C GLU A 243 -2.11 -7.47 -18.85
N LYS A 244 -2.42 -8.63 -18.27
CA LYS A 244 -2.75 -9.83 -19.05
C LYS A 244 -4.03 -9.66 -19.87
N GLU A 245 -5.05 -8.98 -19.31
CA GLU A 245 -6.29 -8.64 -20.00
C GLU A 245 -6.04 -7.69 -21.17
N ILE A 246 -5.25 -6.63 -20.96
CA ILE A 246 -4.89 -5.66 -22.03
C ILE A 246 -4.10 -6.33 -23.16
N SER A 247 -3.21 -7.28 -22.84
CA SER A 247 -2.40 -7.99 -23.84
C SER A 247 -3.23 -8.94 -24.70
N THR A 248 -4.25 -9.57 -24.12
CA THR A 248 -5.16 -10.48 -24.86
C THR A 248 -6.10 -9.72 -25.80
N ASP A 249 -6.55 -8.54 -25.44
CA ASP A 249 -7.41 -7.72 -26.29
C ASP A 249 -6.67 -7.18 -27.53
N ASN A 250 -5.38 -6.87 -27.39
CA ASN A 250 -4.52 -6.42 -28.51
C ASN A 250 -4.10 -7.53 -29.48
N GLU A 251 -4.21 -8.81 -29.12
CA GLU A 251 -3.94 -9.95 -30.01
C GLU A 251 -5.19 -10.37 -30.83
N LEU A 252 -6.36 -9.82 -30.51
CA LEU A 252 -7.64 -10.14 -31.16
C LEU A 252 -8.10 -9.07 -32.19
N GLU A 253 -7.37 -7.95 -32.31
CA GLU A 253 -7.53 -6.93 -33.37
C GLU A 253 -6.51 -7.11 -34.50
#